data_906ae5746ce96f4b7e537286728eec54
#
_entry.id   906ae5746ce96f4b7e537286728eec54
#
_cell.length_a   1.000
_cell.length_b   1.000
_cell.length_c   1.000
_cell.angle_alpha   90.00
_cell.angle_beta   90.00
_cell.angle_gamma   90.00
#
_symmetry.space_group_name_H-M   'P 1'
#
loop_
_entity.id
_entity.type
_entity.pdbx_description
1 polymer ?
#
loop_
_entity_poly.entity_id
_entity_poly.type
_entity_poly.pdbx_seq_one_letter_code
_entity_poly.pdbx_strand_id
1 'polypeptide(L)'
;MRETHDWFRKPGSFDLTLEKVGCLNRAGIKSIIMSTVSKTNINEIPNIIDEVVKAKVKVFAFSRYVPTGGEVDTGMTPQEYRRLLEVCDAKFKAYEAAGCETYFNRKDHLWTLYEYETGQFKLPKDACDGMIYGGCNCGNCHITISSNGDIMACRRVTDSRVANIWEDRLADVWVCQMEKYRDYDKFKKCSKCELKAWCRGCPAVANGTTGDFYGADPQCWKTRNEITGEEL
;
A
#
# COMPACT_ATOMS: atom_id res chain seq x y z
N MET A 1 4.74 11.07 -17.98
CA MET A 1 5.61 10.65 -16.86
C MET A 1 6.39 11.84 -16.28
N ARG A 2 7.35 12.46 -17.00
CA ARG A 2 8.08 13.65 -16.52
C ARG A 2 7.11 14.80 -16.24
N GLU A 3 6.26 15.15 -17.21
CA GLU A 3 5.26 16.21 -17.09
C GLU A 3 4.30 15.97 -15.92
N THR A 4 3.79 14.75 -15.79
CA THR A 4 2.88 14.36 -14.68
C THR A 4 3.58 14.48 -13.34
N HIS A 5 4.83 14.03 -13.22
CA HIS A 5 5.61 14.14 -11.99
C HIS A 5 5.88 15.60 -11.63
N ASP A 6 6.33 16.40 -12.61
CA ASP A 6 6.67 17.80 -12.42
C ASP A 6 5.44 18.66 -12.11
N TRP A 7 4.31 18.37 -12.74
CA TRP A 7 3.02 18.98 -12.40
C TRP A 7 2.61 18.70 -10.95
N PHE A 8 2.76 17.44 -10.50
CA PHE A 8 2.36 17.05 -9.14
C PHE A 8 3.34 17.56 -8.06
N ARG A 9 4.61 17.67 -8.38
CA ARG A 9 5.68 18.08 -7.43
C ARG A 9 6.12 19.51 -7.65
N LYS A 10 6.96 19.73 -8.65
CA LYS A 10 7.40 21.03 -9.17
C LYS A 10 8.20 20.82 -10.46
N PRO A 11 8.26 21.82 -11.34
CA PRO A 11 9.04 21.75 -12.58
C PRO A 11 10.50 21.33 -12.34
N GLY A 12 11.00 20.39 -13.17
CA GLY A 12 12.37 19.87 -13.11
C GLY A 12 12.66 18.87 -11.99
N SER A 13 11.67 18.55 -11.13
CA SER A 13 11.89 17.62 -10.01
C SER A 13 12.07 16.17 -10.45
N PHE A 14 11.55 15.78 -11.62
CA PHE A 14 11.76 14.44 -12.15
C PHE A 14 13.24 14.20 -12.48
N ASP A 15 13.82 15.07 -13.28
CA ASP A 15 15.23 14.95 -13.69
C ASP A 15 16.17 15.10 -12.50
N LEU A 16 15.88 16.04 -11.60
CA LEU A 16 16.64 16.20 -10.36
C LEU A 16 16.63 14.93 -9.50
N THR A 17 15.50 14.26 -9.38
CA THR A 17 15.37 12.99 -8.64
C THR A 17 16.30 11.93 -9.23
N LEU A 18 16.28 11.74 -10.54
CA LEU A 18 17.14 10.76 -11.21
C LEU A 18 18.63 11.13 -11.11
N GLU A 19 18.97 12.42 -11.24
CA GLU A 19 20.34 12.91 -11.01
C GLU A 19 20.83 12.55 -9.60
N LYS A 20 20.01 12.79 -8.56
CA LYS A 20 20.37 12.49 -7.16
C LYS A 20 20.47 11.00 -6.90
N VAL A 21 19.65 10.18 -7.53
CA VAL A 21 19.83 8.71 -7.52
C VAL A 21 21.21 8.32 -8.06
N GLY A 22 21.63 8.93 -9.18
CA GLY A 22 22.97 8.75 -9.72
C GLY A 22 24.09 9.13 -8.73
N CYS A 23 23.91 10.25 -7.98
CA CYS A 23 24.85 10.64 -6.93
C CYS A 23 24.92 9.61 -5.79
N LEU A 24 23.76 9.12 -5.32
CA LEU A 24 23.70 8.08 -4.27
C LEU A 24 24.40 6.79 -4.72
N ASN A 25 24.15 6.36 -5.94
CA ASN A 25 24.78 5.15 -6.49
C ASN A 25 26.31 5.28 -6.56
N ARG A 26 26.84 6.44 -6.97
CA ARG A 26 28.30 6.70 -6.98
C ARG A 26 28.90 6.72 -5.56
N ALA A 27 28.13 7.11 -4.57
CA ALA A 27 28.53 7.09 -3.17
C ALA A 27 28.34 5.73 -2.49
N GLY A 28 27.89 4.70 -3.21
CA GLY A 28 27.60 3.38 -2.63
C GLY A 28 26.37 3.33 -1.74
N ILE A 29 25.53 4.36 -1.77
CA ILE A 29 24.32 4.47 -0.94
C ILE A 29 23.15 3.85 -1.69
N LYS A 30 22.44 2.92 -1.04
CA LYS A 30 21.25 2.27 -1.59
C LYS A 30 20.09 3.28 -1.71
N SER A 31 19.57 3.46 -2.91
CA SER A 31 18.40 4.29 -3.17
C SER A 31 17.11 3.47 -3.18
N ILE A 32 16.05 4.05 -2.66
CA ILE A 32 14.70 3.51 -2.70
C ILE A 32 13.79 4.54 -3.34
N ILE A 33 13.04 4.14 -4.37
CA ILE A 33 11.98 4.96 -4.96
C ILE A 33 10.63 4.33 -4.67
N MET A 34 9.70 5.15 -4.19
CA MET A 34 8.31 4.77 -4.00
C MET A 34 7.40 5.73 -4.78
N SER A 35 6.61 5.17 -5.69
CA SER A 35 5.62 5.92 -6.46
C SER A 35 4.25 5.85 -5.80
N THR A 36 3.53 6.98 -5.80
CA THR A 36 2.12 7.02 -5.43
C THR A 36 1.30 6.87 -6.71
N VAL A 37 0.42 5.87 -6.74
CA VAL A 37 -0.43 5.55 -7.89
C VAL A 37 -1.80 6.17 -7.72
N SER A 38 -2.25 6.89 -8.74
CA SER A 38 -3.58 7.45 -8.86
C SER A 38 -4.11 7.26 -10.29
N LYS A 39 -5.35 7.62 -10.55
CA LYS A 39 -5.92 7.61 -11.91
C LYS A 39 -5.07 8.41 -12.90
N THR A 40 -4.45 9.50 -12.44
CA THR A 40 -3.65 10.39 -13.28
C THR A 40 -2.40 9.71 -13.86
N ASN A 41 -1.79 8.78 -13.13
CA ASN A 41 -0.51 8.19 -13.51
C ASN A 41 -0.50 6.66 -13.61
N ILE A 42 -1.65 5.99 -13.46
CA ILE A 42 -1.72 4.52 -13.48
C ILE A 42 -1.07 3.92 -14.74
N ASN A 43 -1.29 4.53 -15.88
CA ASN A 43 -0.74 4.08 -17.16
C ASN A 43 0.78 4.36 -17.32
N GLU A 44 1.35 5.19 -16.47
CA GLU A 44 2.76 5.55 -16.50
C GLU A 44 3.63 4.63 -15.61
N ILE A 45 3.04 3.89 -14.68
CA ILE A 45 3.79 3.05 -13.73
C ILE A 45 4.69 2.03 -14.44
N PRO A 46 4.26 1.34 -15.52
CA PRO A 46 5.15 0.44 -16.26
C PRO A 46 6.39 1.13 -16.82
N ASN A 47 6.25 2.37 -17.28
CA ASN A 47 7.38 3.16 -17.80
C ASN A 47 8.28 3.69 -16.68
N ILE A 48 7.70 3.99 -15.49
CA ILE A 48 8.47 4.35 -14.29
C ILE A 48 9.36 3.18 -13.88
N ILE A 49 8.89 1.94 -14.00
CA ILE A 49 9.71 0.74 -13.73
C ILE A 49 10.95 0.71 -14.63
N ASP A 50 10.81 1.02 -15.91
CA ASP A 50 11.96 1.07 -16.84
C ASP A 50 12.98 2.14 -16.42
N GLU A 51 12.51 3.33 -16.05
CA GLU A 51 13.40 4.41 -15.63
C GLU A 51 14.12 4.10 -14.31
N VAL A 52 13.45 3.47 -13.33
CA VAL A 52 14.11 3.10 -12.06
C VAL A 52 15.15 2.00 -12.25
N VAL A 53 14.89 1.04 -13.14
CA VAL A 53 15.87 0.00 -13.51
C VAL A 53 17.07 0.63 -14.21
N LYS A 54 16.83 1.47 -15.21
CA LYS A 54 17.87 2.21 -15.94
C LYS A 54 18.72 3.07 -14.99
N ALA A 55 18.09 3.70 -14.00
CA ALA A 55 18.76 4.50 -12.98
C ALA A 55 19.46 3.65 -11.90
N LYS A 56 19.39 2.31 -11.96
CA LYS A 56 19.98 1.38 -10.99
C LYS A 56 19.48 1.63 -9.55
N VAL A 57 18.21 1.96 -9.40
CA VAL A 57 17.55 2.08 -8.10
C VAL A 57 17.56 0.71 -7.43
N LYS A 58 17.93 0.63 -6.16
CA LYS A 58 18.06 -0.67 -5.47
C LYS A 58 16.72 -1.25 -5.04
N VAL A 59 15.74 -0.40 -4.70
CA VAL A 59 14.40 -0.86 -4.33
C VAL A 59 13.36 0.04 -5.00
N PHE A 60 12.43 -0.57 -5.69
CA PHE A 60 11.24 0.11 -6.21
C PHE A 60 9.98 -0.43 -5.56
N ALA A 61 9.08 0.46 -5.19
CA ALA A 61 7.74 0.14 -4.71
C ALA A 61 6.72 1.15 -5.23
N PHE A 62 5.46 0.77 -5.23
CA PHE A 62 4.37 1.71 -5.36
C PHE A 62 3.24 1.40 -4.39
N SER A 63 2.43 2.39 -4.08
CA SER A 63 1.20 2.24 -3.33
C SER A 63 0.16 3.24 -3.81
N ARG A 64 -1.10 2.93 -3.60
CA ARG A 64 -2.20 3.79 -4.03
C ARG A 64 -2.19 5.12 -3.28
N TYR A 65 -2.64 6.14 -3.98
CA TYR A 65 -3.01 7.41 -3.38
C TYR A 65 -4.12 7.19 -2.34
N VAL A 66 -4.05 7.90 -1.24
CA VAL A 66 -5.09 7.92 -0.21
C VAL A 66 -5.78 9.28 -0.29
N PRO A 67 -7.07 9.33 -0.60
CA PRO A 67 -7.81 10.58 -0.63
C PRO A 67 -7.80 11.26 0.76
N THR A 68 -7.66 12.58 0.77
CA THR A 68 -7.67 13.39 1.98
C THR A 68 -8.84 14.37 1.93
N GLY A 69 -9.84 14.16 2.79
CA GLY A 69 -10.86 15.16 3.11
C GLY A 69 -11.63 15.75 1.93
N GLY A 70 -12.52 14.99 1.31
CA GLY A 70 -13.46 15.49 0.30
C GLY A 70 -12.99 15.36 -1.15
N GLU A 71 -11.82 14.83 -1.42
CA GLU A 71 -11.43 14.40 -2.76
C GLU A 71 -12.21 13.14 -3.14
N VAL A 72 -13.16 13.29 -4.05
CA VAL A 72 -14.18 12.28 -4.33
C VAL A 72 -13.63 11.11 -5.14
N ASP A 73 -12.42 11.21 -5.72
CA ASP A 73 -12.05 10.20 -6.69
C ASP A 73 -10.55 9.91 -6.77
N THR A 74 -10.15 8.74 -6.30
CA THR A 74 -8.92 8.11 -6.82
C THR A 74 -9.14 7.61 -8.24
N GLY A 75 -10.37 7.60 -8.71
CA GLY A 75 -10.85 7.26 -10.04
C GLY A 75 -10.45 5.91 -10.59
N MET A 76 -9.66 5.14 -9.89
CA MET A 76 -9.26 3.80 -10.31
C MET A 76 -10.33 2.79 -9.93
N THR A 77 -10.84 2.07 -10.92
CA THR A 77 -11.69 0.90 -10.69
C THR A 77 -10.87 -0.28 -10.15
N PRO A 78 -11.52 -1.25 -9.48
CA PRO A 78 -10.88 -2.50 -9.08
C PRO A 78 -10.18 -3.20 -10.25
N GLN A 79 -10.82 -3.24 -11.41
CA GLN A 79 -10.31 -3.90 -12.62
C GLN A 79 -9.08 -3.19 -13.19
N GLU A 80 -9.08 -1.85 -13.22
CA GLU A 80 -7.92 -1.08 -13.66
C GLU A 80 -6.72 -1.32 -12.74
N TYR A 81 -6.95 -1.35 -11.41
CA TYR A 81 -5.88 -1.61 -10.47
C TYR A 81 -5.35 -3.05 -10.57
N ARG A 82 -6.25 -4.04 -10.70
CA ARG A 82 -5.86 -5.43 -10.95
C ARG A 82 -5.03 -5.56 -12.22
N ARG A 83 -5.44 -4.89 -13.31
CA ARG A 83 -4.69 -4.88 -14.57
C ARG A 83 -3.30 -4.25 -14.42
N LEU A 84 -3.18 -3.17 -13.64
CA LEU A 84 -1.87 -2.59 -13.32
C LEU A 84 -0.97 -3.62 -12.65
N LEU A 85 -1.47 -4.34 -11.62
CA LEU A 85 -0.67 -5.34 -10.92
C LEU A 85 -0.21 -6.44 -11.87
N GLU A 86 -1.08 -6.92 -12.75
CA GLU A 86 -0.75 -7.92 -13.77
C GLU A 86 0.39 -7.46 -14.70
N VAL A 87 0.29 -6.24 -15.23
CA VAL A 87 1.34 -5.67 -16.10
C VAL A 87 2.64 -5.48 -15.34
N CYS A 88 2.59 -4.99 -14.11
CA CYS A 88 3.77 -4.80 -13.27
C CYS A 88 4.42 -6.14 -12.90
N ASP A 89 3.65 -7.17 -12.54
CA ASP A 89 4.18 -8.49 -12.20
C ASP A 89 4.92 -9.13 -13.37
N ALA A 90 4.33 -9.08 -14.56
CA ALA A 90 4.98 -9.55 -15.77
C ALA A 90 6.31 -8.82 -16.03
N LYS A 91 6.34 -7.51 -15.81
CA LYS A 91 7.51 -6.68 -16.01
C LYS A 91 8.58 -6.94 -14.95
N PHE A 92 8.20 -7.10 -13.68
CA PHE A 92 9.11 -7.48 -12.59
C PHE A 92 9.79 -8.82 -12.90
N LYS A 93 9.00 -9.84 -13.26
CA LYS A 93 9.53 -11.16 -13.63
C LYS A 93 10.49 -11.10 -14.82
N ALA A 94 10.20 -10.29 -15.82
CA ALA A 94 11.09 -10.11 -16.98
C ALA A 94 12.43 -9.49 -16.58
N TYR A 95 12.42 -8.46 -15.73
CA TYR A 95 13.65 -7.84 -15.22
C TYR A 95 14.43 -8.75 -14.27
N GLU A 96 13.74 -9.48 -13.38
CA GLU A 96 14.34 -10.45 -12.47
C GLU A 96 15.03 -11.58 -13.27
N ALA A 97 14.38 -12.11 -14.30
CA ALA A 97 14.96 -13.12 -15.20
C ALA A 97 16.16 -12.59 -16.00
N ALA A 98 16.20 -11.29 -16.30
CA ALA A 98 17.34 -10.64 -16.96
C ALA A 98 18.49 -10.28 -16.00
N GLY A 99 18.40 -10.66 -14.71
CA GLY A 99 19.44 -10.40 -13.71
C GLY A 99 19.46 -8.96 -13.19
N CYS A 100 18.34 -8.26 -13.23
CA CYS A 100 18.23 -6.91 -12.70
C CYS A 100 18.47 -6.89 -11.19
N GLU A 101 19.28 -5.93 -10.72
CA GLU A 101 19.58 -5.76 -9.29
C GLU A 101 18.50 -4.99 -8.51
N THR A 102 17.50 -4.42 -9.20
CA THR A 102 16.41 -3.72 -8.55
C THR A 102 15.47 -4.72 -7.88
N TYR A 103 15.27 -4.58 -6.57
CA TYR A 103 14.27 -5.32 -5.85
C TYR A 103 12.90 -4.64 -5.99
N PHE A 104 11.92 -5.37 -6.52
CA PHE A 104 10.55 -4.91 -6.70
C PHE A 104 9.70 -5.28 -5.47
N ASN A 105 9.44 -4.28 -4.62
CA ASN A 105 8.68 -4.50 -3.38
C ASN A 105 7.18 -4.39 -3.64
N ARG A 106 6.45 -5.47 -3.41
CA ARG A 106 4.99 -5.57 -3.53
C ARG A 106 4.30 -5.00 -2.30
N LYS A 107 4.47 -3.69 -2.07
CA LYS A 107 4.08 -3.01 -0.83
C LYS A 107 2.57 -2.83 -0.66
N ASP A 108 1.81 -2.64 -1.72
CA ASP A 108 0.36 -2.48 -1.62
C ASP A 108 -0.30 -3.81 -1.21
N HIS A 109 -1.27 -3.75 -0.31
CA HIS A 109 -1.88 -4.95 0.26
C HIS A 109 -2.66 -5.80 -0.75
N LEU A 110 -3.13 -5.22 -1.85
CA LEU A 110 -3.83 -5.96 -2.89
C LEU A 110 -2.91 -6.83 -3.77
N TRP A 111 -1.58 -6.70 -3.62
CA TRP A 111 -0.65 -7.69 -4.17
C TRP A 111 -0.93 -9.09 -3.65
N THR A 112 -1.23 -9.24 -2.36
CA THR A 112 -1.57 -10.55 -1.77
C THR A 112 -2.80 -11.16 -2.44
N LEU A 113 -3.82 -10.35 -2.74
CA LEU A 113 -5.00 -10.84 -3.48
C LEU A 113 -4.64 -11.27 -4.89
N TYR A 114 -3.84 -10.47 -5.60
CA TYR A 114 -3.38 -10.80 -6.96
C TYR A 114 -2.55 -12.09 -6.99
N GLU A 115 -1.59 -12.21 -6.07
CA GLU A 115 -0.74 -13.41 -5.96
C GLU A 115 -1.54 -14.66 -5.58
N TYR A 116 -2.58 -14.51 -4.75
CA TYR A 116 -3.49 -15.61 -4.41
C TYR A 116 -4.28 -16.10 -5.63
N GLU A 117 -4.91 -15.20 -6.38
CA GLU A 117 -5.64 -15.54 -7.61
C GLU A 117 -4.76 -16.20 -8.67
N THR A 118 -3.52 -15.75 -8.80
CA THR A 118 -2.58 -16.27 -9.81
C THR A 118 -1.80 -17.50 -9.33
N GLY A 119 -2.11 -18.02 -8.14
CA GLY A 119 -1.49 -19.20 -7.56
C GLY A 119 -0.04 -19.01 -7.08
N GLN A 120 0.45 -17.76 -7.05
CA GLN A 120 1.78 -17.40 -6.55
C GLN A 120 1.84 -17.41 -5.02
N PHE A 121 0.72 -17.15 -4.37
CA PHE A 121 0.54 -17.28 -2.92
C PHE A 121 -0.52 -18.33 -2.62
N LYS A 122 -0.24 -19.19 -1.65
CA LYS A 122 -1.19 -20.20 -1.15
C LYS A 122 -1.35 -20.04 0.36
N LEU A 123 -2.56 -20.19 0.84
CA LEU A 123 -2.82 -20.18 2.27
C LEU A 123 -2.08 -21.33 2.96
N PRO A 124 -1.25 -21.05 3.98
CA PRO A 124 -0.61 -22.11 4.76
C PRO A 124 -1.65 -22.98 5.46
N LYS A 125 -1.44 -24.31 5.42
CA LYS A 125 -2.36 -25.28 6.05
C LYS A 125 -2.31 -25.26 7.57
N ASP A 126 -1.20 -24.78 8.12
CA ASP A 126 -0.87 -24.71 9.54
C ASP A 126 -1.04 -23.29 10.11
N ALA A 127 -1.78 -22.45 9.42
CA ALA A 127 -2.08 -21.11 9.91
C ALA A 127 -2.97 -21.19 11.16
N CYS A 128 -2.55 -20.50 12.23
CA CYS A 128 -3.29 -20.44 13.48
C CYS A 128 -4.51 -19.51 13.35
N ASP A 129 -5.64 -19.96 13.85
CA ASP A 129 -6.85 -19.13 13.91
C ASP A 129 -6.62 -17.87 14.76
N GLY A 130 -7.16 -16.75 14.27
CA GLY A 130 -7.02 -15.44 14.94
C GLY A 130 -5.68 -14.75 14.76
N MET A 131 -4.67 -15.43 14.21
CA MET A 131 -3.36 -14.82 13.91
C MET A 131 -3.43 -13.94 12.65
N ILE A 132 -2.69 -12.82 12.68
CA ILE A 132 -2.53 -11.91 11.55
C ILE A 132 -1.09 -12.01 11.03
N TYR A 133 -0.94 -12.44 9.80
CA TYR A 133 0.36 -12.68 9.15
C TYR A 133 0.81 -11.57 8.22
N GLY A 134 -0.14 -10.77 7.70
CA GLY A 134 0.16 -9.74 6.72
C GLY A 134 -0.92 -8.65 6.64
N GLY A 135 -0.92 -7.93 5.52
CA GLY A 135 -1.84 -6.82 5.28
C GLY A 135 -1.44 -5.54 6.02
N CYS A 136 -2.42 -4.71 6.37
CA CYS A 136 -2.15 -3.43 7.00
C CYS A 136 -1.60 -3.61 8.43
N ASN A 137 -0.50 -2.91 8.70
CA ASN A 137 0.19 -2.96 10.00
C ASN A 137 -0.33 -1.94 11.02
N CYS A 138 -1.33 -1.12 10.69
CA CYS A 138 -1.91 -0.15 11.61
C CYS A 138 -2.39 -0.83 12.90
N GLY A 139 -1.90 -0.35 14.05
CA GLY A 139 -2.22 -0.90 15.35
C GLY A 139 -1.71 -2.32 15.62
N ASN A 140 -1.21 -3.04 14.61
CA ASN A 140 -0.69 -4.41 14.74
C ASN A 140 0.82 -4.43 15.04
N CYS A 141 1.63 -3.84 14.17
CA CYS A 141 3.09 -3.71 14.39
C CYS A 141 3.62 -2.34 13.95
N HIS A 142 2.75 -1.35 13.86
CA HIS A 142 3.08 -0.01 13.39
C HIS A 142 2.21 1.05 14.05
N ILE A 143 2.86 2.11 14.50
CA ILE A 143 2.25 3.39 14.88
C ILE A 143 2.99 4.52 14.17
N THR A 144 2.38 5.68 14.12
CA THR A 144 3.01 6.91 13.64
C THR A 144 3.06 7.93 14.78
N ILE A 145 4.20 8.57 14.96
CA ILE A 145 4.34 9.73 15.81
C ILE A 145 4.63 10.90 14.89
N SER A 146 3.79 11.93 14.93
CA SER A 146 3.93 13.13 14.13
C SER A 146 4.85 14.16 14.81
N SER A 147 5.24 15.20 14.08
CA SER A 147 6.19 16.20 14.58
C SER A 147 5.72 16.99 15.81
N ASN A 148 4.40 17.07 16.00
CA ASN A 148 3.77 17.68 17.18
C ASN A 148 3.55 16.69 18.35
N GLY A 149 4.08 15.46 18.25
CA GLY A 149 3.97 14.43 19.28
C GLY A 149 2.70 13.59 19.20
N ASP A 150 1.76 13.84 18.29
CA ASP A 150 0.56 13.04 18.17
C ASP A 150 0.85 11.60 17.75
N ILE A 151 0.26 10.66 18.47
CA ILE A 151 0.35 9.23 18.19
C ILE A 151 -0.89 8.82 17.40
N MET A 152 -0.64 8.22 16.22
CA MET A 152 -1.66 7.85 15.24
C MET A 152 -1.49 6.40 14.79
N ALA A 153 -2.58 5.73 14.47
CA ALA A 153 -2.52 4.40 13.85
C ALA A 153 -1.97 4.47 12.42
N CYS A 154 -2.34 5.50 11.66
CA CYS A 154 -1.83 5.75 10.32
C CYS A 154 -1.75 7.25 10.05
N ARG A 155 -0.59 7.75 9.61
CA ARG A 155 -0.39 9.17 9.24
C ARG A 155 -1.33 9.67 8.13
N ARG A 156 -1.94 8.76 7.36
CA ARG A 156 -2.86 9.06 6.26
C ARG A 156 -4.33 9.01 6.68
N VAL A 157 -4.61 8.77 7.95
CA VAL A 157 -5.94 8.77 8.55
C VAL A 157 -5.91 9.78 9.69
N THR A 158 -6.37 11.00 9.43
CA THR A 158 -6.32 12.12 10.39
C THR A 158 -7.03 11.79 11.70
N ASP A 159 -8.16 11.10 11.61
CA ASP A 159 -8.97 10.70 12.77
C ASP A 159 -8.38 9.51 13.54
N SER A 160 -7.21 9.02 13.13
CA SER A 160 -6.52 7.92 13.83
C SER A 160 -5.62 8.39 14.98
N ARG A 161 -5.66 9.67 15.33
CA ARG A 161 -5.00 10.18 16.55
C ARG A 161 -5.60 9.50 17.77
N VAL A 162 -4.75 8.97 18.62
CA VAL A 162 -5.17 8.26 19.85
C VAL A 162 -4.57 8.87 21.12
N ALA A 163 -3.41 9.52 21.03
CA ALA A 163 -2.66 9.99 22.18
C ALA A 163 -1.61 11.03 21.75
N ASN A 164 -0.84 11.54 22.72
CA ASN A 164 0.33 12.37 22.47
C ASN A 164 1.52 11.87 23.29
N ILE A 165 2.72 11.76 22.69
CA ILE A 165 3.91 11.18 23.32
C ILE A 165 4.42 11.97 24.52
N TRP A 166 4.06 13.26 24.63
CA TRP A 166 4.44 14.11 25.75
C TRP A 166 3.53 13.93 26.99
N GLU A 167 2.36 13.32 26.80
CA GLU A 167 1.30 13.20 27.81
C GLU A 167 1.08 11.73 28.19
N ASP A 168 1.29 10.81 27.24
CA ASP A 168 0.90 9.40 27.37
C ASP A 168 2.13 8.47 27.31
N ARG A 169 2.07 7.38 28.07
CA ARG A 169 3.07 6.32 27.99
C ARG A 169 2.83 5.47 26.74
N LEU A 170 3.84 5.37 25.88
CA LEU A 170 3.74 4.63 24.60
C LEU A 170 3.27 3.17 24.78
N ALA A 171 3.69 2.49 25.86
CA ALA A 171 3.27 1.13 26.15
C ALA A 171 1.76 1.03 26.41
N ASP A 172 1.20 1.98 27.17
CA ASP A 172 -0.23 2.01 27.48
C ASP A 172 -1.05 2.35 26.22
N VAL A 173 -0.56 3.29 25.42
CA VAL A 173 -1.15 3.61 24.11
C VAL A 173 -1.18 2.38 23.22
N TRP A 174 -0.07 1.64 23.15
CA TRP A 174 0.03 0.44 22.32
C TRP A 174 -0.96 -0.66 22.76
N VAL A 175 -1.03 -0.92 24.06
CA VAL A 175 -1.88 -1.99 24.59
C VAL A 175 -3.36 -1.60 24.52
N CYS A 176 -3.72 -0.38 25.00
CA CYS A 176 -5.13 0.00 25.20
C CYS A 176 -5.70 0.79 24.02
N GLN A 177 -5.00 1.85 23.56
CA GLN A 177 -5.58 2.77 22.57
C GLN A 177 -5.54 2.23 21.14
N MET A 178 -4.53 1.40 20.82
CA MET A 178 -4.41 0.77 19.50
C MET A 178 -5.27 -0.49 19.34
N GLU A 179 -5.87 -1.02 20.40
CA GLU A 179 -6.70 -2.21 20.36
C GLU A 179 -7.85 -2.09 19.36
N LYS A 180 -8.51 -0.94 19.30
CA LYS A 180 -9.59 -0.69 18.34
C LYS A 180 -9.18 -0.94 16.88
N TYR A 181 -7.92 -0.75 16.50
CA TYR A 181 -7.42 -1.01 15.15
C TYR A 181 -7.06 -2.47 14.89
N ARG A 182 -7.11 -3.33 15.94
CA ARG A 182 -6.91 -4.79 15.88
C ARG A 182 -8.23 -5.56 15.87
N ASP A 183 -9.35 -4.88 15.91
CA ASP A 183 -10.69 -5.49 15.81
C ASP A 183 -10.99 -5.82 14.33
N TYR A 184 -10.41 -6.93 13.87
CA TYR A 184 -10.47 -7.35 12.48
C TYR A 184 -11.86 -7.84 12.06
N ASP A 185 -12.73 -8.13 12.99
CA ASP A 185 -14.11 -8.56 12.73
C ASP A 185 -15.03 -7.38 12.39
N LYS A 186 -14.59 -6.15 12.66
CA LYS A 186 -15.29 -4.93 12.22
C LYS A 186 -15.13 -4.63 10.73
N PHE A 187 -14.16 -5.21 10.05
CA PHE A 187 -13.97 -4.96 8.62
C PHE A 187 -15.16 -5.48 7.81
N LYS A 188 -15.99 -4.58 7.30
CA LYS A 188 -17.28 -4.87 6.65
C LYS A 188 -17.22 -5.92 5.54
N LYS A 189 -16.16 -5.91 4.73
CA LYS A 189 -15.94 -6.86 3.64
C LYS A 189 -14.97 -7.97 4.04
N CYS A 190 -13.87 -7.59 4.69
CA CYS A 190 -12.75 -8.48 4.90
C CYS A 190 -12.89 -9.41 6.10
N SER A 191 -13.82 -9.14 7.05
CA SER A 191 -14.04 -9.99 8.21
C SER A 191 -14.39 -11.44 7.86
N LYS A 192 -15.11 -11.64 6.75
CA LYS A 192 -15.51 -12.96 6.24
C LYS A 192 -14.62 -13.47 5.10
N CYS A 193 -13.58 -12.72 4.72
CA CYS A 193 -12.72 -13.09 3.61
C CYS A 193 -11.67 -14.12 4.06
N GLU A 194 -11.46 -15.15 3.26
CA GLU A 194 -10.40 -16.16 3.50
C GLU A 194 -8.99 -15.55 3.60
N LEU A 195 -8.76 -14.40 2.94
CA LEU A 195 -7.51 -13.66 3.01
C LEU A 195 -7.42 -12.69 4.22
N LYS A 196 -8.37 -12.71 5.17
CA LYS A 196 -8.39 -11.77 6.31
C LYS A 196 -7.05 -11.67 7.03
N ALA A 197 -6.39 -12.78 7.25
CA ALA A 197 -5.12 -12.84 7.97
C ALA A 197 -3.92 -12.26 7.18
N TRP A 198 -4.02 -12.11 5.87
CA TRP A 198 -2.90 -11.74 4.98
C TRP A 198 -3.12 -10.46 4.17
N CYS A 199 -4.37 -10.05 3.94
CA CYS A 199 -4.72 -8.88 3.13
C CYS A 199 -5.48 -7.84 3.95
N ARG A 200 -6.77 -7.68 3.82
CA ARG A 200 -7.69 -6.64 4.33
C ARG A 200 -7.67 -5.32 3.55
N GLY A 201 -7.01 -5.26 2.38
CA GLY A 201 -6.89 -4.01 1.63
C GLY A 201 -6.12 -2.91 2.39
N CYS A 202 -6.36 -1.67 2.04
CA CYS A 202 -5.79 -0.51 2.74
C CYS A 202 -6.87 0.27 3.49
N PRO A 203 -6.95 0.18 4.84
CA PRO A 203 -7.93 0.92 5.61
C PRO A 203 -7.84 2.45 5.43
N ALA A 204 -6.63 2.96 5.14
CA ALA A 204 -6.50 4.40 4.87
C ALA A 204 -7.17 4.79 3.55
N VAL A 205 -7.07 3.96 2.51
CA VAL A 205 -7.80 4.20 1.24
C VAL A 205 -9.31 4.07 1.46
N ALA A 206 -9.76 3.05 2.18
CA ALA A 206 -11.16 2.90 2.55
C ALA A 206 -11.68 4.12 3.31
N ASN A 207 -10.97 4.56 4.35
CA ASN A 207 -11.33 5.73 5.14
C ASN A 207 -11.37 7.01 4.31
N GLY A 208 -10.35 7.25 3.49
CA GLY A 208 -10.29 8.45 2.64
C GLY A 208 -11.40 8.51 1.59
N THR A 209 -11.92 7.34 1.16
CA THR A 209 -12.99 7.26 0.15
C THR A 209 -14.38 7.23 0.78
N THR A 210 -14.56 6.58 1.93
CA THR A 210 -15.89 6.31 2.52
C THR A 210 -16.12 6.97 3.89
N GLY A 211 -15.09 7.57 4.48
CA GLY A 211 -15.11 8.06 5.86
C GLY A 211 -15.04 6.93 6.92
N ASP A 212 -14.85 5.68 6.51
CA ASP A 212 -14.86 4.53 7.41
C ASP A 212 -13.57 3.71 7.31
N PHE A 213 -12.82 3.65 8.41
CA PHE A 213 -11.59 2.86 8.51
C PHE A 213 -11.82 1.36 8.29
N TYR A 214 -12.98 0.84 8.68
CA TYR A 214 -13.37 -0.56 8.51
C TYR A 214 -14.17 -0.82 7.24
N GLY A 215 -14.30 0.21 6.38
CA GLY A 215 -14.95 0.13 5.09
C GLY A 215 -14.27 -0.85 4.12
N ALA A 216 -14.99 -1.19 3.07
CA ALA A 216 -14.40 -1.98 1.99
C ALA A 216 -13.35 -1.16 1.23
N ASP A 217 -12.22 -1.78 0.92
CA ASP A 217 -11.23 -1.17 0.03
C ASP A 217 -11.85 -1.00 -1.37
N PRO A 218 -11.94 0.23 -1.90
CA PRO A 218 -12.65 0.51 -3.15
C PRO A 218 -12.00 -0.12 -4.38
N GLN A 219 -10.71 -0.47 -4.34
CA GLN A 219 -10.03 -1.15 -5.43
C GLN A 219 -9.96 -2.67 -5.24
N CYS A 220 -10.53 -3.24 -4.18
CA CYS A 220 -10.60 -4.69 -4.01
C CYS A 220 -11.63 -5.29 -4.99
N TRP A 221 -11.16 -6.05 -5.96
CA TRP A 221 -11.98 -6.68 -7.02
C TRP A 221 -12.68 -7.97 -6.62
N LYS A 222 -12.36 -8.56 -5.47
CA LYS A 222 -13.08 -9.73 -4.97
C LYS A 222 -14.53 -9.35 -4.67
N THR A 223 -15.49 -10.10 -5.20
CA THR A 223 -16.91 -9.81 -5.01
C THR A 223 -17.40 -10.29 -3.63
N ARG A 224 -18.60 -9.84 -3.23
CA ARG A 224 -19.21 -10.28 -1.97
C ARG A 224 -19.52 -11.78 -2.01
N ASN A 225 -20.04 -12.27 -3.11
CA ASN A 225 -20.40 -13.67 -3.30
C ASN A 225 -19.17 -14.59 -3.22
N GLU A 226 -18.06 -14.19 -3.81
CA GLU A 226 -16.77 -14.91 -3.69
C GLU A 226 -16.23 -14.94 -2.25
N ILE A 227 -16.66 -14.02 -1.40
CA ILE A 227 -16.24 -13.95 0.01
C ILE A 227 -17.16 -14.78 0.91
N THR A 228 -18.48 -14.71 0.69
CA THR A 228 -19.47 -15.36 1.56
C THR A 228 -19.91 -16.73 1.07
N GLY A 229 -19.64 -17.04 -0.19
CA GLY A 229 -20.15 -18.27 -0.83
C GLY A 229 -21.67 -18.28 -1.04
N GLU A 230 -22.37 -17.16 -0.80
CA GLU A 230 -23.80 -17.03 -1.04
C GLU A 230 -24.03 -16.74 -2.52
N GLU A 231 -24.75 -17.62 -3.22
CA GLU A 231 -25.32 -17.33 -4.54
C GLU A 231 -26.50 -16.37 -4.37
N LEU A 232 -26.66 -15.44 -5.31
CA LEU A 232 -27.80 -14.50 -5.37
C LEU A 232 -29.07 -15.22 -5.75
#